data_178ba13dec341e47af2df988d307543e
#
_entry.id   178ba13dec341e47af2df988d307543e
#
_cell.length_a   1.000
_cell.length_b   1.000
_cell.length_c   1.000
_cell.angle_alpha   90.00
_cell.angle_beta   90.00
_cell.angle_gamma   90.00
#
_symmetry.space_group_name_H-M   'P 1'
#
loop_
_entity.id
_entity.type
_entity.pdbx_description
1 polymer ?
#
loop_
_entity_poly.entity_id
_entity_poly.type
_entity_poly.pdbx_seq_one_letter_code
_entity_poly.pdbx_strand_id
1 'polypeptide(L)'
;MNLQEMNARKEKIRNFSIIAHIDHGKSTLADRILEQTETVSKREMQAQLLDSMDLERERGITIKLNAIELNYKAKDGETYIFHLIDTPGHVDFTYEVSRSLAACEGAILVVDAAQGIEAQTLANVYLALDNDLEILPVINKIDLPAADPEMVRQEIEDVIGLDASEAVLASAKAGIGIEEILEQIVEKVPAPQGEVDAPLKALIFDSVYDAYRGVILQIRVIDGSVKVGDRIQLMSNGKEFDVTEVGIFTPKAVSRDFLMAGDVGYVAAAIKTVADTRVGDTVTLASNPAAEALEGYKEMNPMVFAGIYPIESNKFNDLREALEKLQLNDASLRFEPETSQALGFGFRCGFLGLLHMDVIQERLEREFGIDLIMTAPSVVYHINTTDGETLEVANPSEFPDPTRIENIEEPFVKAQIMVPNDFVGPVMELAQRKRGIFLTMDYLDANRVNIIYHIPLSEIVFDFFDKLKSSTKGYASFDYEISDYRPSNLVKMDILLNAEKVDALSFIVHKDFAFERGKVIVEKLKKLIPRQQFEVPIQATIGNKIVARSDIKALRKNVLAKCYGGDISRKRKLLEKQKAGKKRMKAIGSVEVPQEAFLSVLSMDEE
;
A
#
# COMPACT_ATOMS: atom_id res chain seq x y z
N MET A 1 2.27 26.32 32.99
CA MET A 1 2.05 27.45 32.04
C MET A 1 0.71 28.05 32.31
N ASN A 2 0.59 29.39 32.27
CA ASN A 2 -0.69 30.06 32.29
C ASN A 2 -1.29 30.15 30.86
N LEU A 3 -2.58 30.55 30.72
CA LEU A 3 -3.28 30.60 29.43
C LEU A 3 -2.58 31.52 28.42
N GLN A 4 -2.02 32.63 28.87
CA GLN A 4 -1.31 33.57 28.01
C GLN A 4 0.00 32.98 27.46
N GLU A 5 0.74 32.25 28.29
CA GLU A 5 1.96 31.53 27.89
C GLU A 5 1.64 30.39 26.90
N MET A 6 0.52 29.70 27.12
CA MET A 6 0.07 28.63 26.23
C MET A 6 -0.31 29.17 24.85
N ASN A 7 -1.07 30.27 24.79
CA ASN A 7 -1.39 30.92 23.52
C ASN A 7 -0.14 31.45 22.80
N ALA A 8 0.79 32.08 23.52
CA ALA A 8 2.06 32.53 22.93
C ALA A 8 2.90 31.38 22.39
N ARG A 9 2.88 30.19 23.04
CA ARG A 9 3.53 28.99 22.52
C ARG A 9 2.83 28.47 21.25
N LYS A 10 1.49 28.47 21.24
CA LYS A 10 0.71 28.02 20.07
C LYS A 10 1.05 28.82 18.80
N GLU A 11 1.20 30.15 18.91
CA GLU A 11 1.55 31.03 17.78
C GLU A 11 2.92 30.67 17.14
N LYS A 12 3.79 29.98 17.87
CA LYS A 12 5.11 29.54 17.39
C LYS A 12 5.13 28.12 16.88
N ILE A 13 4.00 27.42 16.85
CA ILE A 13 3.88 26.07 16.30
C ILE A 13 3.69 26.14 14.78
N ARG A 14 4.35 25.23 14.06
CA ARG A 14 4.15 25.00 12.61
C ARG A 14 4.05 23.50 12.37
N ASN A 15 2.88 23.06 11.92
CA ASN A 15 2.63 21.67 11.57
C ASN A 15 2.65 21.53 10.05
N PHE A 16 3.54 20.73 9.55
CA PHE A 16 3.69 20.55 8.11
C PHE A 16 4.09 19.12 7.74
N SER A 17 3.79 18.79 6.51
CA SER A 17 4.19 17.51 5.89
C SER A 17 5.07 17.77 4.67
N ILE A 18 5.78 16.74 4.22
CA ILE A 18 6.53 16.75 2.97
C ILE A 18 5.81 15.85 1.98
N ILE A 19 5.32 16.42 0.88
CA ILE A 19 4.71 15.70 -0.23
C ILE A 19 5.66 15.69 -1.43
N ALA A 20 5.85 14.54 -2.02
CA ALA A 20 6.76 14.35 -3.15
C ALA A 20 6.39 13.10 -3.93
N HIS A 21 6.80 13.05 -5.19
CA HIS A 21 6.86 11.79 -5.93
C HIS A 21 7.99 10.90 -5.40
N ILE A 22 7.91 9.60 -5.69
CA ILE A 22 8.96 8.63 -5.35
C ILE A 22 10.29 9.11 -5.97
N ASP A 23 11.38 8.97 -5.24
CA ASP A 23 12.74 9.38 -5.65
C ASP A 23 12.97 10.90 -5.85
N HIS A 24 12.00 11.80 -5.60
CA HIS A 24 12.24 13.25 -5.64
C HIS A 24 13.07 13.78 -4.48
N GLY A 25 13.38 12.94 -3.49
CA GLY A 25 14.30 13.26 -2.40
C GLY A 25 13.63 13.65 -1.09
N LYS A 26 12.39 13.23 -0.84
CA LYS A 26 11.62 13.49 0.37
C LYS A 26 12.37 13.10 1.65
N SER A 27 12.77 11.83 1.80
CA SER A 27 13.48 11.34 3.00
C SER A 27 14.83 12.02 3.19
N THR A 28 15.55 12.33 2.08
CA THR A 28 16.81 13.08 2.15
C THR A 28 16.59 14.51 2.64
N LEU A 29 15.51 15.17 2.23
CA LEU A 29 15.16 16.51 2.70
C LEU A 29 14.79 16.49 4.17
N ALA A 30 13.98 15.51 4.60
CA ALA A 30 13.63 15.32 6.00
C ALA A 30 14.89 15.13 6.88
N ASP A 31 15.84 14.30 6.45
CA ASP A 31 17.14 14.13 7.15
C ASP A 31 17.90 15.46 7.29
N ARG A 32 17.91 16.32 6.26
CA ARG A 32 18.55 17.64 6.31
C ARG A 32 17.85 18.60 7.26
N ILE A 33 16.53 18.56 7.32
CA ILE A 33 15.75 19.34 8.28
C ILE A 33 16.12 18.92 9.70
N LEU A 34 16.19 17.60 9.99
CA LEU A 34 16.61 17.07 11.28
C LEU A 34 18.03 17.50 11.66
N GLU A 35 18.94 17.50 10.71
CA GLU A 35 20.33 17.92 10.91
C GLU A 35 20.43 19.43 11.20
N GLN A 36 19.73 20.25 10.42
CA GLN A 36 19.77 21.72 10.53
C GLN A 36 19.11 22.22 11.83
N THR A 37 18.09 21.53 12.31
CA THR A 37 17.43 21.83 13.60
C THR A 37 18.16 21.26 14.81
N GLU A 38 19.31 20.61 14.61
CA GLU A 38 20.11 19.97 15.66
C GLU A 38 19.30 19.00 16.55
N THR A 39 18.17 18.49 16.05
CA THR A 39 17.29 17.56 16.78
C THR A 39 17.98 16.24 17.05
N VAL A 40 18.87 15.83 16.13
CA VAL A 40 19.66 14.62 16.24
C VAL A 40 21.14 14.96 16.17
N SER A 41 21.94 14.40 17.08
CA SER A 41 23.37 14.64 17.05
C SER A 41 24.01 14.07 15.79
N LYS A 42 25.05 14.73 15.25
CA LYS A 42 25.78 14.28 14.04
C LYS A 42 26.32 12.83 14.15
N ARG A 43 26.45 12.29 15.37
CA ARG A 43 26.92 10.92 15.60
C ARG A 43 25.80 9.89 15.50
N GLU A 44 24.55 10.31 15.72
CA GLU A 44 23.34 9.47 15.69
C GLU A 44 22.62 9.57 14.34
N MET A 45 22.99 10.55 13.50
CA MET A 45 22.42 10.69 12.14
C MET A 45 22.77 9.47 11.30
N GLN A 46 21.73 8.84 10.78
CA GLN A 46 21.79 7.78 9.78
C GLN A 46 20.98 8.24 8.56
N ALA A 47 21.30 7.72 7.40
CA ALA A 47 20.50 7.99 6.21
C ALA A 47 19.07 7.43 6.40
N GLN A 48 18.07 8.22 5.99
CA GLN A 48 16.66 7.86 6.12
C GLN A 48 16.27 7.56 7.59
N LEU A 49 16.60 8.49 8.48
CA LEU A 49 16.42 8.31 9.91
C LEU A 49 14.95 8.13 10.32
N LEU A 50 14.02 8.76 9.57
CA LEU A 50 12.58 8.67 9.78
C LEU A 50 12.01 7.34 9.28
N ASP A 51 12.62 6.72 8.29
CA ASP A 51 12.25 5.41 7.79
C ASP A 51 12.68 4.35 8.82
N SER A 52 11.79 4.09 9.78
CA SER A 52 12.08 3.27 10.98
C SER A 52 12.15 1.78 10.68
N MET A 53 11.57 1.32 9.57
CA MET A 53 11.53 -0.07 9.15
C MET A 53 12.67 -0.39 8.20
N ASP A 54 13.27 -1.59 8.34
CA ASP A 54 14.28 -2.06 7.39
C ASP A 54 13.71 -2.14 5.96
N LEU A 55 12.43 -2.50 5.85
CA LEU A 55 11.70 -2.57 4.58
C LEU A 55 11.59 -1.21 3.87
N GLU A 56 11.38 -0.12 4.61
CA GLU A 56 11.36 1.25 4.06
C GLU A 56 12.72 1.61 3.44
N ARG A 57 13.80 1.31 4.16
CA ARG A 57 15.18 1.58 3.70
C ARG A 57 15.58 0.73 2.50
N GLU A 58 15.20 -0.56 2.49
CA GLU A 58 15.48 -1.48 1.38
C GLU A 58 14.77 -1.08 0.10
N ARG A 59 13.51 -0.62 0.22
CA ARG A 59 12.69 -0.23 -0.93
C ARG A 59 12.83 1.25 -1.31
N GLY A 60 13.44 2.08 -0.44
CA GLY A 60 13.59 3.51 -0.64
C GLY A 60 12.26 4.29 -0.60
N ILE A 61 11.26 3.76 0.09
CA ILE A 61 9.92 4.37 0.21
C ILE A 61 9.53 4.46 1.68
N THR A 62 8.90 5.56 2.06
CA THR A 62 8.23 5.67 3.38
C THR A 62 6.92 4.89 3.33
N ILE A 63 6.73 3.99 4.29
CA ILE A 63 5.53 3.15 4.43
C ILE A 63 4.70 3.63 5.61
N LYS A 64 5.36 3.89 6.74
CA LYS A 64 4.71 4.27 7.99
C LYS A 64 4.81 5.76 8.22
N LEU A 65 3.71 6.33 8.66
CA LEU A 65 3.63 7.71 9.12
C LEU A 65 4.51 7.91 10.37
N ASN A 66 5.33 8.98 10.35
CA ASN A 66 6.12 9.40 11.50
C ASN A 66 5.91 10.88 11.75
N ALA A 67 5.59 11.25 13.00
CA ALA A 67 5.44 12.63 13.43
C ALA A 67 6.54 12.98 14.43
N ILE A 68 7.27 14.08 14.19
CA ILE A 68 8.42 14.48 15.01
C ILE A 68 8.31 15.97 15.35
N GLU A 69 8.57 16.29 16.64
CA GLU A 69 8.73 17.67 17.08
C GLU A 69 10.20 18.11 16.93
N LEU A 70 10.42 19.27 16.33
CA LEU A 70 11.69 19.91 16.09
C LEU A 70 11.66 21.34 16.67
N ASN A 71 12.80 21.83 17.13
CA ASN A 71 12.93 23.22 17.54
C ASN A 71 13.83 23.96 16.55
N TYR A 72 13.31 25.01 15.92
CA TYR A 72 14.05 25.82 14.97
C TYR A 72 14.22 27.25 15.47
N LYS A 73 15.47 27.72 15.53
CA LYS A 73 15.78 29.13 15.82
C LYS A 73 15.82 29.93 14.53
N ALA A 74 14.79 30.71 14.27
CA ALA A 74 14.65 31.50 13.06
C ALA A 74 15.53 32.76 13.04
N LYS A 75 15.64 33.38 11.88
CA LYS A 75 16.42 34.63 11.67
C LYS A 75 15.85 35.82 12.45
N ASP A 76 14.59 35.81 12.82
CA ASP A 76 13.95 36.81 13.71
C ASP A 76 14.44 36.72 15.16
N GLY A 77 15.22 35.69 15.50
CA GLY A 77 15.76 35.41 16.83
C GLY A 77 14.86 34.60 17.73
N GLU A 78 13.63 34.28 17.30
CA GLU A 78 12.66 33.49 18.03
C GLU A 78 12.85 31.98 17.78
N THR A 79 12.36 31.16 18.68
CA THR A 79 12.37 29.70 18.52
C THR A 79 10.99 29.21 18.20
N TYR A 80 10.84 28.55 17.07
CA TYR A 80 9.61 27.92 16.60
C TYR A 80 9.62 26.42 16.89
N ILE A 81 8.43 25.88 17.11
CA ILE A 81 8.18 24.44 17.31
C ILE A 81 7.61 23.90 16.02
N PHE A 82 8.34 23.04 15.37
CA PHE A 82 7.94 22.38 14.14
C PHE A 82 7.46 20.97 14.44
N HIS A 83 6.31 20.60 13.93
CA HIS A 83 5.90 19.21 13.85
C HIS A 83 5.98 18.77 12.38
N LEU A 84 7.00 18.01 12.08
CA LEU A 84 7.16 17.35 10.78
C LEU A 84 6.39 16.04 10.80
N ILE A 85 5.39 15.91 9.92
CA ILE A 85 4.64 14.67 9.72
C ILE A 85 5.08 14.08 8.39
N ASP A 86 5.90 13.02 8.45
CA ASP A 86 6.42 12.35 7.26
C ASP A 86 5.37 11.42 6.67
N THR A 87 5.12 11.52 5.36
CA THR A 87 4.06 10.81 4.63
C THR A 87 4.63 9.81 3.64
N PRO A 88 3.95 8.69 3.38
CA PRO A 88 4.25 7.86 2.21
C PRO A 88 4.15 8.65 0.91
N GLY A 89 4.90 8.23 -0.12
CA GLY A 89 4.87 8.87 -1.44
C GLY A 89 4.17 8.04 -2.52
N HIS A 90 3.64 6.86 -2.22
CA HIS A 90 3.07 5.93 -3.19
C HIS A 90 1.54 5.97 -3.21
N VAL A 91 0.93 5.76 -4.39
CA VAL A 91 -0.54 5.77 -4.57
C VAL A 91 -1.29 4.81 -3.64
N ASP A 92 -0.74 3.63 -3.37
CA ASP A 92 -1.36 2.65 -2.49
C ASP A 92 -1.50 3.15 -1.04
N PHE A 93 -0.76 4.20 -0.66
CA PHE A 93 -0.78 4.82 0.67
C PHE A 93 -1.46 6.20 0.69
N THR A 94 -2.30 6.49 -0.30
CA THR A 94 -3.04 7.78 -0.38
C THR A 94 -3.85 8.07 0.89
N TYR A 95 -4.35 7.01 1.55
CA TYR A 95 -5.08 7.14 2.81
C TYR A 95 -4.20 7.66 3.96
N GLU A 96 -2.96 7.14 4.08
CA GLU A 96 -1.97 7.61 5.05
C GLU A 96 -1.57 9.06 4.77
N VAL A 97 -1.42 9.42 3.49
CA VAL A 97 -1.15 10.80 3.07
C VAL A 97 -2.28 11.72 3.49
N SER A 98 -3.52 11.38 3.19
CA SER A 98 -4.71 12.18 3.57
C SER A 98 -4.80 12.40 5.08
N ARG A 99 -4.52 11.37 5.90
CA ARG A 99 -4.51 11.47 7.37
C ARG A 99 -3.42 12.41 7.88
N SER A 100 -2.25 12.33 7.29
CA SER A 100 -1.12 13.17 7.67
C SER A 100 -1.39 14.63 7.35
N LEU A 101 -1.93 14.89 6.16
CA LEU A 101 -2.26 16.25 5.72
C LEU A 101 -3.34 16.87 6.60
N ALA A 102 -4.36 16.12 7.02
CA ALA A 102 -5.40 16.61 7.93
C ALA A 102 -4.87 17.01 9.33
N ALA A 103 -3.66 16.61 9.70
CA ALA A 103 -2.99 17.01 10.94
C ALA A 103 -2.06 18.22 10.77
N CYS A 104 -1.96 18.80 9.57
CA CYS A 104 -1.05 19.87 9.21
C CYS A 104 -1.79 21.17 8.86
N GLU A 105 -1.05 22.29 8.88
CA GLU A 105 -1.42 23.58 8.32
C GLU A 105 -0.62 23.91 7.04
N GLY A 106 0.46 23.19 6.77
CA GLY A 106 1.27 23.40 5.56
C GLY A 106 1.81 22.11 4.96
N ALA A 107 2.20 22.18 3.68
CA ALA A 107 2.84 21.09 2.95
C ALA A 107 4.02 21.60 2.13
N ILE A 108 5.17 20.95 2.26
CA ILE A 108 6.33 21.20 1.39
C ILE A 108 6.17 20.32 0.16
N LEU A 109 5.98 20.92 -1.00
CA LEU A 109 5.92 20.22 -2.27
C LEU A 109 7.33 20.10 -2.87
N VAL A 110 7.91 18.91 -2.87
CA VAL A 110 9.24 18.65 -3.41
C VAL A 110 9.13 18.14 -4.84
N VAL A 111 9.69 18.88 -5.78
CA VAL A 111 9.75 18.53 -7.20
C VAL A 111 11.22 18.40 -7.64
N ASP A 112 11.54 17.33 -8.36
CA ASP A 112 12.88 17.10 -8.91
C ASP A 112 13.15 18.08 -10.06
N ALA A 113 14.27 18.80 -10.01
CA ALA A 113 14.66 19.79 -11.01
C ALA A 113 14.93 19.20 -12.41
N ALA A 114 15.13 17.88 -12.52
CA ALA A 114 15.38 17.19 -13.78
C ALA A 114 14.17 16.43 -14.32
N GLN A 115 13.27 15.96 -13.43
CA GLN A 115 12.10 15.16 -13.81
C GLN A 115 10.81 16.00 -13.89
N GLY A 116 10.72 17.08 -13.11
CA GLY A 116 9.54 17.95 -13.04
C GLY A 116 8.36 17.31 -12.35
N ILE A 117 7.13 17.67 -12.76
CA ILE A 117 5.88 17.18 -12.16
C ILE A 117 5.56 15.78 -12.66
N GLU A 118 5.20 14.91 -11.72
CA GLU A 118 4.79 13.54 -11.95
C GLU A 118 3.32 13.31 -11.51
N ALA A 119 2.69 12.20 -11.91
CA ALA A 119 1.28 11.94 -11.64
C ALA A 119 0.94 11.98 -10.13
N GLN A 120 1.76 11.37 -9.29
CA GLN A 120 1.58 11.37 -7.83
C GLN A 120 1.77 12.77 -7.22
N THR A 121 2.58 13.63 -7.84
CA THR A 121 2.71 15.03 -7.41
C THR A 121 1.36 15.72 -7.44
N LEU A 122 0.64 15.59 -8.55
CA LEU A 122 -0.69 16.19 -8.70
C LEU A 122 -1.70 15.63 -7.69
N ALA A 123 -1.76 14.31 -7.54
CA ALA A 123 -2.66 13.67 -6.59
C ALA A 123 -2.43 14.17 -5.15
N ASN A 124 -1.16 14.26 -4.72
CA ASN A 124 -0.81 14.75 -3.39
C ASN A 124 -1.10 16.24 -3.20
N VAL A 125 -0.92 17.05 -4.24
CA VAL A 125 -1.27 18.49 -4.21
C VAL A 125 -2.78 18.66 -4.04
N TYR A 126 -3.61 17.92 -4.78
CA TYR A 126 -5.06 17.99 -4.63
C TYR A 126 -5.49 17.59 -3.22
N LEU A 127 -4.90 16.55 -2.63
CA LEU A 127 -5.17 16.18 -1.24
C LEU A 127 -4.76 17.28 -0.25
N ALA A 128 -3.67 18.01 -0.51
CA ALA A 128 -3.26 19.13 0.33
C ALA A 128 -4.24 20.30 0.21
N LEU A 129 -4.71 20.61 -1.01
CA LEU A 129 -5.71 21.65 -1.26
C LEU A 129 -7.09 21.29 -0.65
N ASP A 130 -7.49 20.03 -0.71
CA ASP A 130 -8.74 19.56 -0.07
C ASP A 130 -8.72 19.72 1.46
N ASN A 131 -7.53 19.81 2.07
CA ASN A 131 -7.32 20.07 3.48
C ASN A 131 -6.98 21.55 3.80
N ASP A 132 -7.15 22.46 2.85
CA ASP A 132 -6.85 23.90 2.99
C ASP A 132 -5.41 24.21 3.45
N LEU A 133 -4.42 23.40 3.03
CA LEU A 133 -3.02 23.58 3.44
C LEU A 133 -2.32 24.67 2.62
N GLU A 134 -1.44 25.42 3.28
CA GLU A 134 -0.45 26.27 2.58
C GLU A 134 0.61 25.40 1.93
N ILE A 135 0.78 25.49 0.61
CA ILE A 135 1.70 24.65 -0.16
C ILE A 135 2.96 25.44 -0.51
N LEU A 136 4.11 24.97 -0.06
CA LEU A 136 5.41 25.56 -0.30
C LEU A 136 6.18 24.75 -1.36
N PRO A 137 6.31 25.24 -2.61
CA PRO A 137 7.07 24.56 -3.65
C PRO A 137 8.57 24.63 -3.40
N VAL A 138 9.24 23.48 -3.50
CA VAL A 138 10.69 23.32 -3.40
C VAL A 138 11.18 22.54 -4.62
N ILE A 139 12.09 23.13 -5.39
CA ILE A 139 12.72 22.50 -6.54
C ILE A 139 14.05 21.89 -6.10
N ASN A 140 14.05 20.57 -5.95
CA ASN A 140 15.17 19.81 -5.39
C ASN A 140 16.08 19.23 -6.48
N LYS A 141 17.26 18.79 -6.08
CA LYS A 141 18.30 18.18 -6.93
C LYS A 141 18.87 19.14 -8.00
N ILE A 142 18.98 20.42 -7.69
CA ILE A 142 19.59 21.42 -8.59
C ILE A 142 21.06 21.15 -8.89
N ASP A 143 21.70 20.23 -8.16
CA ASP A 143 23.07 19.77 -8.38
C ASP A 143 23.23 18.80 -9.55
N LEU A 144 22.14 18.28 -10.09
CA LEU A 144 22.19 17.36 -11.22
C LEU A 144 22.51 18.07 -12.53
N PRO A 145 23.33 17.48 -13.44
CA PRO A 145 23.65 18.09 -14.73
C PRO A 145 22.45 18.33 -15.65
N ALA A 146 21.37 17.58 -15.46
CA ALA A 146 20.13 17.68 -16.24
C ALA A 146 19.08 18.57 -15.57
N ALA A 147 19.42 19.25 -14.45
CA ALA A 147 18.48 20.09 -13.72
C ALA A 147 18.13 21.34 -14.54
N ASP A 148 16.83 21.61 -14.67
CA ASP A 148 16.29 22.85 -15.26
C ASP A 148 15.22 23.46 -14.33
N PRO A 149 15.63 24.21 -13.30
CA PRO A 149 14.71 24.78 -12.32
C PRO A 149 13.68 25.75 -12.92
N GLU A 150 14.03 26.47 -13.99
CA GLU A 150 13.11 27.43 -14.60
C GLU A 150 11.99 26.71 -15.36
N MET A 151 12.31 25.63 -16.05
CA MET A 151 11.30 24.74 -16.67
C MET A 151 10.34 24.20 -15.60
N VAL A 152 10.86 23.71 -14.48
CA VAL A 152 10.04 23.14 -13.40
C VAL A 152 9.17 24.20 -12.72
N ARG A 153 9.65 25.45 -12.55
CA ARG A 153 8.81 26.57 -12.09
C ARG A 153 7.61 26.78 -13.00
N GLN A 154 7.88 26.86 -14.31
CA GLN A 154 6.82 27.05 -15.29
C GLN A 154 5.79 25.90 -15.25
N GLU A 155 6.26 24.66 -15.10
CA GLU A 155 5.36 23.51 -14.94
C GLU A 155 4.49 23.60 -13.69
N ILE A 156 5.04 24.01 -12.55
CA ILE A 156 4.28 24.18 -11.30
C ILE A 156 3.18 25.22 -11.52
N GLU A 157 3.47 26.32 -12.19
CA GLU A 157 2.50 27.37 -12.49
C GLU A 157 1.46 26.94 -13.51
N ASP A 158 1.86 26.30 -14.61
CA ASP A 158 0.99 25.96 -15.73
C ASP A 158 0.12 24.72 -15.44
N VAL A 159 0.68 23.71 -14.76
CA VAL A 159 0.01 22.41 -14.56
C VAL A 159 -0.75 22.36 -13.22
N ILE A 160 -0.17 22.91 -12.16
CA ILE A 160 -0.76 22.88 -10.82
C ILE A 160 -1.55 24.19 -10.54
N GLY A 161 -1.09 25.31 -11.08
CA GLY A 161 -1.66 26.63 -10.84
C GLY A 161 -1.17 27.28 -9.53
N LEU A 162 -0.07 26.78 -8.95
CA LEU A 162 0.56 27.37 -7.77
C LEU A 162 1.61 28.41 -8.20
N ASP A 163 1.69 29.53 -7.46
CA ASP A 163 2.77 30.50 -7.64
C ASP A 163 4.11 29.88 -7.24
N ALA A 164 5.00 29.67 -8.22
CA ALA A 164 6.33 29.12 -8.02
C ALA A 164 7.43 30.19 -8.10
N SER A 165 7.08 31.49 -8.17
CA SER A 165 8.05 32.58 -8.27
C SER A 165 9.03 32.61 -7.09
N GLU A 166 8.57 32.23 -5.89
CA GLU A 166 9.35 32.13 -4.66
C GLU A 166 9.72 30.68 -4.28
N ALA A 167 9.62 29.74 -5.23
CA ALA A 167 10.02 28.35 -4.98
C ALA A 167 11.50 28.28 -4.60
N VAL A 168 11.79 27.60 -3.47
CA VAL A 168 13.17 27.42 -3.01
C VAL A 168 13.91 26.45 -3.90
N LEU A 169 15.08 26.86 -4.37
CA LEU A 169 16.00 26.01 -5.11
C LEU A 169 16.90 25.25 -4.13
N ALA A 170 16.79 23.93 -4.10
CA ALA A 170 17.44 23.10 -3.11
C ALA A 170 18.24 21.94 -3.72
N SER A 171 19.26 21.52 -3.00
CA SER A 171 19.85 20.19 -3.12
C SER A 171 19.92 19.57 -1.73
N ALA A 172 18.96 18.71 -1.41
CA ALA A 172 18.96 18.00 -0.14
C ALA A 172 20.24 17.19 0.06
N LYS A 173 20.78 16.59 -1.02
CA LYS A 173 22.05 15.85 -1.00
C LYS A 173 23.23 16.73 -0.62
N ALA A 174 23.32 17.93 -1.19
CA ALA A 174 24.42 18.86 -0.94
C ALA A 174 24.16 19.79 0.27
N GLY A 175 22.98 19.78 0.87
CA GLY A 175 22.60 20.67 1.97
C GLY A 175 22.37 22.12 1.54
N ILE A 176 22.00 22.36 0.28
CA ILE A 176 21.74 23.69 -0.27
C ILE A 176 20.25 24.02 -0.14
N GLY A 177 19.91 25.25 0.23
CA GLY A 177 18.53 25.76 0.30
C GLY A 177 17.74 25.30 1.54
N ILE A 178 18.34 24.57 2.48
CA ILE A 178 17.61 24.01 3.62
C ILE A 178 17.18 25.11 4.60
N GLU A 179 18.05 26.08 4.88
CA GLU A 179 17.72 27.19 5.77
C GLU A 179 16.60 28.07 5.18
N GLU A 180 16.62 28.29 3.88
CA GLU A 180 15.59 29.03 3.16
C GLU A 180 14.22 28.32 3.24
N ILE A 181 14.19 26.99 3.16
CA ILE A 181 12.97 26.21 3.34
C ILE A 181 12.44 26.41 4.77
N LEU A 182 13.29 26.32 5.80
CA LEU A 182 12.87 26.48 7.20
C LEU A 182 12.36 27.89 7.48
N GLU A 183 12.97 28.93 6.91
CA GLU A 183 12.48 30.30 7.02
C GLU A 183 11.12 30.49 6.32
N GLN A 184 10.93 29.89 5.13
CA GLN A 184 9.62 29.94 4.46
C GLN A 184 8.52 29.23 5.27
N ILE A 185 8.84 28.12 5.97
CA ILE A 185 7.89 27.48 6.88
C ILE A 185 7.46 28.44 8.00
N VAL A 186 8.41 29.16 8.60
CA VAL A 186 8.11 30.15 9.64
C VAL A 186 7.21 31.26 9.12
N GLU A 187 7.49 31.77 7.92
CA GLU A 187 6.83 32.93 7.32
C GLU A 187 5.44 32.60 6.76
N LYS A 188 5.30 31.49 6.04
CA LYS A 188 4.10 31.22 5.23
C LYS A 188 3.16 30.22 5.87
N VAL A 189 3.67 29.18 6.56
CA VAL A 189 2.78 28.22 7.23
C VAL A 189 2.08 28.88 8.41
N PRO A 190 0.74 28.91 8.45
CA PRO A 190 0.04 29.54 9.55
C PRO A 190 0.22 28.78 10.87
N ALA A 191 0.10 29.51 11.97
CA ALA A 191 0.01 28.88 13.28
C ALA A 191 -1.29 28.08 13.40
N PRO A 192 -1.30 26.97 14.17
CA PRO A 192 -2.49 26.17 14.34
C PRO A 192 -3.63 26.97 14.96
N GLN A 193 -4.82 26.75 14.43
CA GLN A 193 -6.04 27.32 14.98
C GLN A 193 -6.48 26.54 16.23
N GLY A 194 -7.60 26.93 16.84
CA GLY A 194 -8.17 26.27 17.99
C GLY A 194 -7.90 27.01 19.31
N GLU A 195 -8.67 26.69 20.33
CA GLU A 195 -8.69 27.37 21.64
C GLU A 195 -8.13 26.45 22.72
N VAL A 196 -7.13 26.94 23.46
CA VAL A 196 -6.42 26.16 24.48
C VAL A 196 -7.29 25.86 25.72
N ASP A 197 -8.28 26.73 26.02
CA ASP A 197 -9.19 26.61 27.14
C ASP A 197 -10.57 26.00 26.79
N ALA A 198 -10.77 25.61 25.55
CA ALA A 198 -11.95 24.88 25.11
C ALA A 198 -11.96 23.42 25.61
N PRO A 199 -13.10 22.72 25.54
CA PRO A 199 -13.15 21.27 25.72
C PRO A 199 -12.18 20.54 24.78
N LEU A 200 -11.50 19.52 25.30
CA LEU A 200 -10.53 18.76 24.49
C LEU A 200 -11.19 18.17 23.24
N LYS A 201 -10.61 18.47 22.09
CA LYS A 201 -10.83 17.78 20.83
C LYS A 201 -9.48 17.40 20.24
N ALA A 202 -9.18 16.13 20.18
CA ALA A 202 -7.96 15.64 19.54
C ALA A 202 -8.28 14.55 18.52
N LEU A 203 -7.67 14.65 17.35
CA LEU A 203 -7.84 13.69 16.27
C LEU A 203 -6.80 12.59 16.40
N ILE A 204 -7.22 11.32 16.39
CA ILE A 204 -6.31 10.17 16.29
C ILE A 204 -5.93 10.02 14.81
N PHE A 205 -4.69 10.35 14.47
CA PHE A 205 -4.21 10.19 13.09
C PHE A 205 -3.43 8.90 12.87
N ASP A 206 -2.90 8.28 13.94
CA ASP A 206 -2.27 6.95 13.91
C ASP A 206 -2.32 6.29 15.29
N SER A 207 -2.02 4.99 15.37
CA SER A 207 -1.89 4.30 16.64
C SER A 207 -0.89 3.15 16.55
N VAL A 208 -0.23 2.83 17.66
CA VAL A 208 0.78 1.77 17.74
C VAL A 208 0.51 0.89 18.95
N TYR A 209 0.62 -0.42 18.78
CA TYR A 209 0.53 -1.35 19.89
C TYR A 209 1.92 -1.56 20.54
N ASP A 210 2.00 -1.29 21.84
CA ASP A 210 3.17 -1.59 22.67
C ASP A 210 2.79 -2.68 23.66
N ALA A 211 3.63 -3.73 23.78
CA ALA A 211 3.34 -4.87 24.64
C ALA A 211 3.22 -4.53 26.14
N TYR A 212 3.83 -3.41 26.57
CA TYR A 212 3.83 -2.98 27.97
C TYR A 212 2.82 -1.85 28.24
N ARG A 213 2.66 -0.91 27.31
CA ARG A 213 1.82 0.28 27.44
C ARG A 213 0.42 0.10 26.84
N GLY A 214 0.20 -0.96 26.07
CA GLY A 214 -1.01 -1.17 25.30
C GLY A 214 -1.04 -0.32 24.03
N VAL A 215 -2.22 0.13 23.62
CA VAL A 215 -2.36 1.01 22.44
C VAL A 215 -1.89 2.42 22.81
N ILE A 216 -0.95 2.94 22.04
CA ILE A 216 -0.47 4.32 22.09
C ILE A 216 -1.15 5.07 20.95
N LEU A 217 -1.94 6.07 21.30
CA LEU A 217 -2.65 6.91 20.33
C LEU A 217 -1.72 8.04 19.88
N GLN A 218 -1.52 8.23 18.59
CA GLN A 218 -0.89 9.42 18.04
C GLN A 218 -1.99 10.43 17.73
N ILE A 219 -1.91 11.60 18.35
CA ILE A 219 -2.98 12.59 18.31
C ILE A 219 -2.50 13.95 17.85
N ARG A 220 -3.37 14.63 17.12
CA ARG A 220 -3.31 16.06 16.87
C ARG A 220 -4.33 16.75 17.77
N VAL A 221 -3.88 17.57 18.69
CA VAL A 221 -4.79 18.36 19.55
C VAL A 221 -5.28 19.58 18.77
N ILE A 222 -6.58 19.62 18.52
CA ILE A 222 -7.23 20.74 17.83
C ILE A 222 -7.62 21.80 18.86
N ASP A 223 -8.41 21.42 19.88
CA ASP A 223 -8.85 22.30 20.96
C ASP A 223 -8.50 21.70 22.33
N GLY A 224 -8.34 22.55 23.31
CA GLY A 224 -8.16 22.16 24.71
C GLY A 224 -6.75 21.65 25.02
N SER A 225 -6.67 20.82 26.05
CA SER A 225 -5.43 20.18 26.46
C SER A 225 -5.69 18.84 27.14
N VAL A 226 -4.68 17.96 27.14
CA VAL A 226 -4.68 16.65 27.81
C VAL A 226 -3.39 16.46 28.59
N LYS A 227 -3.47 15.87 29.80
CA LYS A 227 -2.32 15.60 30.66
C LYS A 227 -2.41 14.24 31.32
N VAL A 228 -1.33 13.80 31.92
CA VAL A 228 -1.30 12.57 32.72
C VAL A 228 -2.29 12.65 33.88
N GLY A 229 -3.06 11.60 34.10
CA GLY A 229 -4.13 11.50 35.11
C GLY A 229 -5.50 11.98 34.64
N ASP A 230 -5.61 12.58 33.46
CA ASP A 230 -6.91 12.86 32.87
C ASP A 230 -7.62 11.58 32.45
N ARG A 231 -8.96 11.62 32.41
CA ARG A 231 -9.78 10.53 31.90
C ARG A 231 -10.31 10.94 30.54
N ILE A 232 -9.83 10.31 29.51
CA ILE A 232 -10.24 10.53 28.12
C ILE A 232 -11.42 9.64 27.75
N GLN A 233 -12.20 10.09 26.78
CA GLN A 233 -13.29 9.36 26.16
C GLN A 233 -13.10 9.34 24.65
N LEU A 234 -13.24 8.16 24.04
CA LEU A 234 -13.31 7.99 22.60
C LEU A 234 -14.74 8.26 22.13
N MET A 235 -14.94 9.21 21.24
CA MET A 235 -16.29 9.68 20.89
C MET A 235 -17.06 8.67 20.02
N SER A 236 -16.37 7.80 19.27
CA SER A 236 -17.00 6.79 18.40
C SER A 236 -17.75 5.69 19.16
N ASN A 237 -17.26 5.30 20.34
CA ASN A 237 -17.79 4.19 21.11
C ASN A 237 -18.10 4.52 22.57
N GLY A 238 -17.80 5.74 23.02
CA GLY A 238 -18.05 6.23 24.37
C GLY A 238 -17.17 5.60 25.47
N LYS A 239 -16.14 4.80 25.11
CA LYS A 239 -15.26 4.17 26.08
C LYS A 239 -14.30 5.17 26.72
N GLU A 240 -14.08 5.00 28.01
CA GLU A 240 -13.24 5.89 28.81
C GLU A 240 -11.95 5.19 29.26
N PHE A 241 -10.85 5.92 29.27
CA PHE A 241 -9.53 5.41 29.67
C PHE A 241 -8.77 6.47 30.46
N ASP A 242 -7.99 6.01 31.45
CA ASP A 242 -7.15 6.90 32.26
C ASP A 242 -5.80 7.11 31.56
N VAL A 243 -5.41 8.35 31.35
CA VAL A 243 -4.13 8.71 30.70
C VAL A 243 -2.97 8.42 31.64
N THR A 244 -2.09 7.54 31.22
CA THR A 244 -0.90 7.14 31.97
C THR A 244 0.35 7.89 31.55
N GLU A 245 0.43 8.29 30.28
CA GLU A 245 1.55 9.02 29.70
C GLU A 245 1.08 9.90 28.56
N VAL A 246 1.65 11.10 28.44
CA VAL A 246 1.57 11.97 27.27
C VAL A 246 2.98 12.37 26.85
N GLY A 247 3.19 12.61 25.56
CA GLY A 247 4.51 13.00 25.08
C GLY A 247 4.55 13.27 23.58
N ILE A 248 5.77 13.45 23.12
CA ILE A 248 6.12 13.76 21.73
C ILE A 248 7.20 12.80 21.24
N PHE A 249 7.44 12.77 19.93
CA PHE A 249 8.58 12.06 19.33
C PHE A 249 9.65 13.05 18.86
N THR A 250 10.94 12.79 19.22
CA THR A 250 12.11 13.62 18.87
C THR A 250 13.35 12.80 18.53
N PRO A 251 13.50 12.00 17.57
CA PRO A 251 12.75 10.87 17.03
C PRO A 251 12.33 9.80 18.05
N LYS A 252 12.90 9.80 19.25
CA LYS A 252 12.49 8.90 20.35
C LYS A 252 11.33 9.51 21.12
N ALA A 253 10.50 8.68 21.72
CA ALA A 253 9.43 9.13 22.59
C ALA A 253 10.00 9.90 23.79
N VAL A 254 9.49 11.09 24.03
CA VAL A 254 9.83 11.96 25.16
C VAL A 254 8.55 12.34 25.88
N SER A 255 8.46 11.97 27.15
CA SER A 255 7.30 12.33 27.99
C SER A 255 7.20 13.83 28.20
N ARG A 256 5.96 14.33 28.25
CA ARG A 256 5.60 15.71 28.52
C ARG A 256 4.59 15.77 29.66
N ASP A 257 4.45 16.91 30.28
CA ASP A 257 3.44 17.11 31.33
C ASP A 257 2.03 17.18 30.76
N PHE A 258 1.90 17.76 29.58
CA PHE A 258 0.63 17.93 28.85
C PHE A 258 0.87 18.15 27.34
N LEU A 259 -0.19 17.94 26.55
CA LEU A 259 -0.34 18.40 25.17
C LEU A 259 -1.48 19.39 25.11
N MET A 260 -1.39 20.43 24.27
CA MET A 260 -2.39 21.49 24.12
C MET A 260 -2.76 21.72 22.65
N ALA A 261 -3.78 22.53 22.42
CA ALA A 261 -4.18 22.94 21.08
C ALA A 261 -2.96 23.36 20.23
N GLY A 262 -2.83 22.74 19.07
CA GLY A 262 -1.69 22.90 18.16
C GLY A 262 -0.64 21.78 18.25
N ASP A 263 -0.54 21.05 19.35
CA ASP A 263 0.46 20.00 19.51
C ASP A 263 0.12 18.73 18.72
N VAL A 264 1.16 18.10 18.20
CA VAL A 264 1.17 16.73 17.66
C VAL A 264 2.00 15.88 18.60
N GLY A 265 1.41 14.80 19.12
CA GLY A 265 2.09 13.97 20.09
C GLY A 265 1.38 12.63 20.30
N TYR A 266 1.68 11.98 21.43
CA TYR A 266 1.06 10.70 21.75
C TYR A 266 0.43 10.69 23.15
N VAL A 267 -0.56 9.81 23.30
CA VAL A 267 -1.22 9.50 24.57
C VAL A 267 -1.22 7.98 24.77
N ALA A 268 -0.73 7.53 25.92
CA ALA A 268 -0.92 6.16 26.38
C ALA A 268 -1.97 6.17 27.50
N ALA A 269 -2.99 5.33 27.38
CA ALA A 269 -4.11 5.29 28.31
C ALA A 269 -4.47 3.85 28.73
N ALA A 270 -3.48 2.96 28.80
CA ALA A 270 -3.62 1.55 29.19
C ALA A 270 -4.71 0.79 28.41
N ILE A 271 -4.94 1.14 27.16
CA ILE A 271 -5.92 0.52 26.28
C ILE A 271 -5.38 -0.84 25.85
N LYS A 272 -6.03 -1.91 26.28
CA LYS A 272 -5.55 -3.28 26.03
C LYS A 272 -6.13 -3.92 24.78
N THR A 273 -7.33 -3.51 24.42
CA THR A 273 -8.08 -4.07 23.28
C THR A 273 -7.91 -3.18 22.07
N VAL A 274 -7.28 -3.71 21.04
CA VAL A 274 -7.04 -3.06 19.76
C VAL A 274 -8.35 -2.56 19.14
N ALA A 275 -9.38 -3.38 19.15
CA ALA A 275 -10.69 -3.07 18.58
C ALA A 275 -11.43 -1.90 19.26
N ASP A 276 -10.92 -1.41 20.41
CA ASP A 276 -11.51 -0.27 21.10
C ASP A 276 -11.10 1.08 20.51
N THR A 277 -10.05 1.09 19.71
CA THR A 277 -9.50 2.31 19.10
C THR A 277 -9.63 2.28 17.58
N ARG A 278 -9.88 3.45 17.01
CA ARG A 278 -9.99 3.62 15.57
C ARG A 278 -9.27 4.89 15.15
N VAL A 279 -8.47 4.80 14.11
CA VAL A 279 -7.87 5.98 13.47
C VAL A 279 -8.98 6.86 12.87
N GLY A 280 -8.87 8.16 13.06
CA GLY A 280 -9.92 9.12 12.68
C GLY A 280 -10.95 9.38 13.77
N ASP A 281 -10.86 8.69 14.93
CA ASP A 281 -11.74 8.97 16.07
C ASP A 281 -11.30 10.26 16.80
N THR A 282 -12.26 10.85 17.50
CA THR A 282 -12.05 12.03 18.34
C THR A 282 -11.86 11.63 19.79
N VAL A 283 -10.79 12.12 20.39
CA VAL A 283 -10.53 12.03 21.82
C VAL A 283 -11.02 13.29 22.52
N THR A 284 -11.81 13.12 23.57
CA THR A 284 -12.25 14.20 24.45
C THR A 284 -12.02 13.87 25.91
N LEU A 285 -12.25 14.82 26.84
CA LEU A 285 -12.21 14.54 28.28
C LEU A 285 -13.57 14.06 28.77
N ALA A 286 -13.61 12.95 29.51
CA ALA A 286 -14.84 12.44 30.11
C ALA A 286 -15.50 13.44 31.09
N SER A 287 -14.71 14.29 31.76
CA SER A 287 -15.18 15.32 32.69
C SER A 287 -15.77 16.54 32.01
N ASN A 288 -15.38 16.84 30.79
CA ASN A 288 -15.84 17.99 30.01
C ASN A 288 -15.82 17.64 28.53
N PRO A 289 -16.75 16.80 28.07
CA PRO A 289 -16.73 16.28 26.70
C PRO A 289 -17.06 17.38 25.68
N ALA A 290 -16.42 17.32 24.53
CA ALA A 290 -16.76 18.15 23.40
C ALA A 290 -18.18 17.84 22.89
N ALA A 291 -18.87 18.84 22.39
CA ALA A 291 -20.25 18.70 21.91
C ALA A 291 -20.35 17.90 20.62
N GLU A 292 -19.34 18.01 19.74
CA GLU A 292 -19.31 17.37 18.43
C GLU A 292 -17.93 16.74 18.17
N ALA A 293 -17.94 15.58 17.54
CA ALA A 293 -16.71 14.94 17.06
C ALA A 293 -16.13 15.72 15.88
N LEU A 294 -14.83 15.60 15.68
CA LEU A 294 -14.15 16.06 14.46
C LEU A 294 -14.64 15.23 13.27
N GLU A 295 -14.61 15.82 12.09
CA GLU A 295 -14.78 15.02 10.87
C GLU A 295 -13.68 13.96 10.84
N GLY A 296 -14.11 12.69 10.89
CA GLY A 296 -13.21 11.55 10.77
C GLY A 296 -12.76 11.36 9.32
N TYR A 297 -11.80 10.46 9.15
CA TYR A 297 -11.35 10.10 7.80
C TYR A 297 -12.42 9.31 7.06
N LYS A 298 -12.51 9.53 5.75
CA LYS A 298 -13.33 8.68 4.87
C LYS A 298 -12.79 7.24 4.93
N GLU A 299 -13.68 6.28 5.14
CA GLU A 299 -13.28 4.88 5.07
C GLU A 299 -12.85 4.55 3.64
N MET A 300 -11.64 4.00 3.53
CA MET A 300 -11.19 3.45 2.26
C MET A 300 -11.64 1.99 2.18
N ASN A 301 -12.26 1.65 1.07
CA ASN A 301 -12.58 0.26 0.79
C ASN A 301 -11.39 -0.43 0.12
N PRO A 302 -11.02 -1.62 0.60
CA PRO A 302 -10.01 -2.42 -0.08
C PRO A 302 -10.39 -2.69 -1.53
N MET A 303 -9.41 -2.69 -2.40
CA MET A 303 -9.57 -2.84 -3.84
C MET A 303 -9.10 -4.20 -4.33
N VAL A 304 -8.10 -4.73 -3.65
CA VAL A 304 -7.42 -5.98 -3.99
C VAL A 304 -7.59 -6.95 -2.83
N PHE A 305 -7.96 -8.17 -3.13
CA PHE A 305 -8.18 -9.20 -2.13
C PHE A 305 -7.32 -10.42 -2.42
N ALA A 306 -6.64 -10.94 -1.38
CA ALA A 306 -5.90 -12.19 -1.45
C ALA A 306 -6.13 -13.04 -0.20
N GLY A 307 -6.07 -14.36 -0.35
CA GLY A 307 -6.04 -15.27 0.78
C GLY A 307 -4.63 -15.37 1.35
N ILE A 308 -4.49 -15.27 2.66
CA ILE A 308 -3.23 -15.44 3.39
C ILE A 308 -3.35 -16.67 4.28
N TYR A 309 -2.44 -17.62 4.11
CA TYR A 309 -2.44 -18.89 4.82
C TYR A 309 -1.08 -19.14 5.46
N PRO A 310 -1.02 -19.54 6.75
CA PRO A 310 0.24 -19.92 7.36
C PRO A 310 0.71 -21.27 6.80
N ILE A 311 1.99 -21.42 6.51
CA ILE A 311 2.56 -22.70 6.07
C ILE A 311 2.33 -23.78 7.15
N GLU A 312 2.53 -23.42 8.42
CA GLU A 312 2.26 -24.27 9.55
C GLU A 312 0.82 -24.04 10.07
N SER A 313 -0.06 -25.04 9.94
CA SER A 313 -1.49 -24.91 10.33
C SER A 313 -1.72 -24.55 11.79
N ASN A 314 -0.77 -24.86 12.70
CA ASN A 314 -0.82 -24.48 14.12
C ASN A 314 -0.62 -22.98 14.36
N LYS A 315 -0.09 -22.25 13.40
CA LYS A 315 0.14 -20.78 13.47
C LYS A 315 -1.08 -19.94 13.03
N PHE A 316 -2.24 -20.53 12.82
CA PHE A 316 -3.46 -19.79 12.44
C PHE A 316 -3.85 -18.71 13.47
N ASN A 317 -3.76 -19.03 14.77
CA ASN A 317 -4.07 -18.04 15.81
C ASN A 317 -2.99 -16.94 15.90
N ASP A 318 -1.73 -17.30 15.72
CA ASP A 318 -0.63 -16.33 15.69
C ASP A 318 -0.81 -15.35 14.52
N LEU A 319 -1.21 -15.86 13.36
CA LEU A 319 -1.54 -15.03 12.18
C LEU A 319 -2.72 -14.10 12.45
N ARG A 320 -3.77 -14.56 13.14
CA ARG A 320 -4.88 -13.69 13.55
C ARG A 320 -4.40 -12.54 14.40
N GLU A 321 -3.65 -12.83 15.48
CA GLU A 321 -3.13 -11.80 16.37
C GLU A 321 -2.20 -10.82 15.67
N ALA A 322 -1.39 -11.30 14.71
CA ALA A 322 -0.52 -10.45 13.90
C ALA A 322 -1.33 -9.51 13.01
N LEU A 323 -2.37 -10.02 12.32
CA LEU A 323 -3.26 -9.20 11.49
C LEU A 323 -4.03 -8.16 12.33
N GLU A 324 -4.53 -8.53 13.52
CA GLU A 324 -5.17 -7.59 14.45
C GLU A 324 -4.21 -6.46 14.87
N LYS A 325 -2.93 -6.78 15.13
CA LYS A 325 -1.91 -5.77 15.47
C LYS A 325 -1.55 -4.89 14.28
N LEU A 326 -1.48 -5.45 13.07
CA LEU A 326 -1.23 -4.66 11.85
C LEU A 326 -2.39 -3.70 11.55
N GLN A 327 -3.63 -4.14 11.73
CA GLN A 327 -4.83 -3.34 11.51
C GLN A 327 -4.89 -2.09 12.41
N LEU A 328 -4.23 -2.10 13.56
CA LEU A 328 -4.09 -0.88 14.39
C LEU A 328 -3.39 0.26 13.68
N ASN A 329 -2.29 -0.07 13.00
CA ASN A 329 -1.47 0.91 12.30
C ASN A 329 -1.98 1.17 10.88
N ASP A 330 -2.83 0.28 10.38
CA ASP A 330 -3.33 0.26 9.01
C ASP A 330 -4.84 0.04 9.01
N ALA A 331 -5.58 1.12 9.13
CA ALA A 331 -7.04 1.09 9.15
C ALA A 331 -7.68 0.64 7.82
N SER A 332 -6.89 0.57 6.75
CA SER A 332 -7.34 0.09 5.44
C SER A 332 -7.30 -1.43 5.32
N LEU A 333 -6.47 -2.11 6.13
CA LEU A 333 -6.39 -3.57 6.15
C LEU A 333 -7.68 -4.16 6.70
N ARG A 334 -8.37 -4.94 5.89
CA ARG A 334 -9.52 -5.75 6.31
C ARG A 334 -9.20 -7.22 6.17
N PHE A 335 -9.67 -8.04 7.09
CA PHE A 335 -9.48 -9.47 7.00
C PHE A 335 -10.65 -10.23 7.64
N GLU A 336 -10.95 -11.38 7.07
CA GLU A 336 -11.96 -12.31 7.56
C GLU A 336 -11.46 -13.75 7.46
N PRO A 337 -11.90 -14.66 8.32
CA PRO A 337 -11.50 -16.06 8.26
C PRO A 337 -11.91 -16.69 6.93
N GLU A 338 -10.99 -17.43 6.32
CA GLU A 338 -11.21 -18.17 5.08
C GLU A 338 -10.70 -19.61 5.23
N THR A 339 -11.31 -20.53 4.49
CA THR A 339 -10.87 -21.93 4.44
C THR A 339 -10.67 -22.36 3.00
N SER A 340 -9.49 -22.86 2.69
CA SER A 340 -9.16 -23.50 1.42
C SER A 340 -9.04 -25.01 1.59
N GLN A 341 -9.54 -25.78 0.63
CA GLN A 341 -9.37 -27.24 0.63
C GLN A 341 -7.90 -27.63 0.45
N ALA A 342 -7.14 -26.82 -0.28
CA ALA A 342 -5.72 -27.07 -0.55
C ALA A 342 -4.79 -26.56 0.56
N LEU A 343 -5.11 -25.42 1.19
CA LEU A 343 -4.21 -24.69 2.10
C LEU A 343 -4.67 -24.73 3.57
N GLY A 344 -5.89 -25.17 3.85
CA GLY A 344 -6.45 -25.21 5.19
C GLY A 344 -7.04 -23.89 5.64
N PHE A 345 -6.85 -23.53 6.92
CA PHE A 345 -7.40 -22.33 7.52
C PHE A 345 -6.46 -21.13 7.30
N GLY A 346 -7.03 -20.00 6.91
CA GLY A 346 -6.34 -18.74 6.68
C GLY A 346 -7.28 -17.56 6.79
N PHE A 347 -6.90 -16.45 6.15
CA PHE A 347 -7.68 -15.22 6.13
C PHE A 347 -7.77 -14.65 4.72
N ARG A 348 -8.95 -14.22 4.34
CA ARG A 348 -9.16 -13.35 3.18
C ARG A 348 -8.85 -11.93 3.61
N CYS A 349 -7.82 -11.34 3.02
CA CYS A 349 -7.38 -9.99 3.33
C CYS A 349 -7.67 -9.05 2.17
N GLY A 350 -8.10 -7.83 2.50
CA GLY A 350 -8.32 -6.76 1.57
C GLY A 350 -7.23 -5.69 1.71
N PHE A 351 -6.72 -5.21 0.58
CA PHE A 351 -5.61 -4.28 0.45
C PHE A 351 -5.98 -3.12 -0.47
N LEU A 352 -5.29 -1.98 -0.32
CA LEU A 352 -5.47 -0.82 -1.20
C LEU A 352 -4.87 -1.05 -2.59
N GLY A 353 -3.76 -1.79 -2.67
CA GLY A 353 -3.08 -2.13 -3.91
C GLY A 353 -2.06 -3.24 -3.73
N LEU A 354 -1.24 -3.50 -4.75
CA LEU A 354 -0.23 -4.56 -4.72
C LEU A 354 0.93 -4.26 -3.79
N LEU A 355 1.43 -3.05 -3.79
CA LEU A 355 2.52 -2.66 -2.91
C LEU A 355 2.09 -2.76 -1.44
N HIS A 356 0.86 -2.36 -1.14
CA HIS A 356 0.28 -2.54 0.19
C HIS A 356 0.22 -4.02 0.58
N MET A 357 -0.21 -4.90 -0.33
CA MET A 357 -0.25 -6.36 -0.12
C MET A 357 1.15 -6.91 0.17
N ASP A 358 2.16 -6.55 -0.62
CA ASP A 358 3.55 -6.98 -0.44
C ASP A 358 4.13 -6.51 0.90
N VAL A 359 3.85 -5.27 1.27
CA VAL A 359 4.29 -4.70 2.55
C VAL A 359 3.70 -5.47 3.73
N ILE A 360 2.39 -5.76 3.70
CA ILE A 360 1.73 -6.54 4.77
C ILE A 360 2.31 -7.96 4.84
N GLN A 361 2.54 -8.61 3.70
CA GLN A 361 3.17 -9.92 3.67
C GLN A 361 4.56 -9.89 4.33
N GLU A 362 5.44 -8.99 3.89
CA GLU A 362 6.80 -8.90 4.45
C GLU A 362 6.80 -8.53 5.93
N ARG A 363 5.87 -7.70 6.39
CA ARG A 363 5.71 -7.39 7.81
C ARG A 363 5.30 -8.61 8.62
N LEU A 364 4.34 -9.40 8.14
CA LEU A 364 3.93 -10.65 8.79
C LEU A 364 5.10 -11.64 8.90
N GLU A 365 5.91 -11.76 7.86
CA GLU A 365 7.06 -12.64 7.82
C GLU A 365 8.20 -12.14 8.72
N ARG A 366 8.57 -10.85 8.65
CA ARG A 366 9.73 -10.28 9.36
C ARG A 366 9.45 -9.89 10.80
N GLU A 367 8.32 -9.22 11.09
CA GLU A 367 7.98 -8.72 12.42
C GLU A 367 7.40 -9.83 13.33
N PHE A 368 6.61 -10.74 12.73
CA PHE A 368 5.89 -11.78 13.48
C PHE A 368 6.45 -13.19 13.27
N GLY A 369 7.37 -13.39 12.33
CA GLY A 369 8.03 -14.70 12.08
C GLY A 369 7.04 -15.76 11.58
N ILE A 370 6.08 -15.37 10.77
CA ILE A 370 5.05 -16.27 10.22
C ILE A 370 5.33 -16.47 8.73
N ASP A 371 5.73 -17.68 8.34
CA ASP A 371 5.87 -18.03 6.93
C ASP A 371 4.50 -18.23 6.30
N LEU A 372 4.25 -17.56 5.16
CA LEU A 372 2.94 -17.42 4.56
C LEU A 372 2.86 -17.97 3.13
N ILE A 373 1.68 -18.43 2.76
CA ILE A 373 1.28 -18.65 1.37
C ILE A 373 0.21 -17.63 1.03
N MET A 374 0.43 -16.88 -0.04
CA MET A 374 -0.57 -15.97 -0.59
C MET A 374 -1.20 -16.52 -1.86
N THR A 375 -2.51 -16.36 -1.99
CA THR A 375 -3.21 -16.66 -3.24
C THR A 375 -3.10 -15.50 -4.22
N ALA A 376 -3.43 -15.76 -5.49
CA ALA A 376 -3.52 -14.70 -6.48
C ALA A 376 -4.47 -13.58 -6.03
N PRO A 377 -4.09 -12.30 -6.16
CA PRO A 377 -4.99 -11.20 -5.85
C PRO A 377 -6.17 -11.18 -6.83
N SER A 378 -7.32 -10.79 -6.32
CA SER A 378 -8.54 -10.57 -7.08
C SER A 378 -9.16 -9.23 -6.71
N VAL A 379 -10.00 -8.71 -7.59
CA VAL A 379 -10.82 -7.52 -7.33
C VAL A 379 -12.23 -7.96 -6.92
N VAL A 380 -13.05 -7.03 -6.41
CA VAL A 380 -14.47 -7.29 -6.17
C VAL A 380 -15.24 -7.21 -7.48
N TYR A 381 -15.99 -8.25 -7.81
CA TYR A 381 -16.90 -8.28 -8.94
C TYR A 381 -18.34 -8.17 -8.47
N HIS A 382 -19.17 -7.43 -9.17
CA HIS A 382 -20.61 -7.43 -8.96
C HIS A 382 -21.25 -8.44 -9.92
N ILE A 383 -21.85 -9.48 -9.36
CA ILE A 383 -22.52 -10.51 -10.15
C ILE A 383 -24.03 -10.34 -9.96
N ASN A 384 -24.70 -9.89 -11.01
CA ASN A 384 -26.14 -9.79 -11.02
C ASN A 384 -26.72 -11.14 -11.40
N THR A 385 -27.56 -11.66 -10.51
CA THR A 385 -28.19 -12.99 -10.70
C THR A 385 -29.53 -12.88 -11.40
N THR A 386 -29.96 -13.97 -12.04
CA THR A 386 -31.28 -14.09 -12.68
C THR A 386 -32.45 -13.94 -11.69
N ASP A 387 -32.17 -14.07 -10.39
CA ASP A 387 -33.15 -13.88 -9.31
C ASP A 387 -33.28 -12.40 -8.88
N GLY A 388 -32.48 -11.51 -9.49
CA GLY A 388 -32.48 -10.05 -9.23
C GLY A 388 -31.62 -9.62 -8.04
N GLU A 389 -30.76 -10.49 -7.52
CA GLU A 389 -29.80 -10.16 -6.46
C GLU A 389 -28.45 -9.76 -7.07
N THR A 390 -27.77 -8.80 -6.48
CA THR A 390 -26.37 -8.46 -6.78
C THR A 390 -25.47 -9.04 -5.71
N LEU A 391 -24.55 -9.90 -6.11
CA LEU A 391 -23.55 -10.52 -5.23
C LEU A 391 -22.22 -9.80 -5.44
N GLU A 392 -21.59 -9.41 -4.34
CA GLU A 392 -20.19 -8.92 -4.33
C GLU A 392 -19.26 -10.12 -4.14
N VAL A 393 -18.49 -10.45 -5.17
CA VAL A 393 -17.61 -11.62 -5.18
C VAL A 393 -16.15 -11.18 -5.29
N ALA A 394 -15.42 -11.29 -4.20
CA ALA A 394 -13.97 -11.09 -4.14
C ALA A 394 -13.20 -12.42 -4.25
N ASN A 395 -13.80 -13.53 -3.84
CA ASN A 395 -13.19 -14.86 -3.87
C ASN A 395 -13.70 -15.67 -5.07
N PRO A 396 -12.82 -16.15 -5.98
CA PRO A 396 -13.25 -16.99 -7.09
C PRO A 396 -13.99 -18.27 -6.69
N SER A 397 -13.80 -18.80 -5.46
CA SER A 397 -14.53 -19.97 -4.98
C SER A 397 -16.02 -19.71 -4.75
N GLU A 398 -16.41 -18.45 -4.50
CA GLU A 398 -17.79 -18.02 -4.28
C GLU A 398 -18.53 -17.68 -5.58
N PHE A 399 -17.86 -17.82 -6.71
CA PHE A 399 -18.45 -17.55 -8.01
C PHE A 399 -19.66 -18.46 -8.27
N PRO A 400 -20.87 -17.91 -8.50
CA PRO A 400 -22.08 -18.69 -8.64
C PRO A 400 -22.08 -19.56 -9.90
N ASP A 401 -23.03 -20.49 -9.96
CA ASP A 401 -23.24 -21.30 -11.17
C ASP A 401 -23.56 -20.40 -12.37
N PRO A 402 -22.91 -20.61 -13.53
CA PRO A 402 -23.14 -19.79 -14.73
C PRO A 402 -24.60 -19.65 -15.16
N THR A 403 -25.45 -20.62 -14.83
CA THR A 403 -26.90 -20.58 -15.15
C THR A 403 -27.67 -19.57 -14.31
N ARG A 404 -27.13 -19.14 -13.18
CA ARG A 404 -27.72 -18.13 -12.28
C ARG A 404 -27.20 -16.72 -12.55
N ILE A 405 -26.27 -16.54 -13.47
CA ILE A 405 -25.65 -15.25 -13.77
C ILE A 405 -26.41 -14.58 -14.91
N GLU A 406 -26.90 -13.37 -14.68
CA GLU A 406 -27.46 -12.51 -15.72
C GLU A 406 -26.34 -11.69 -16.39
N ASN A 407 -25.57 -10.95 -15.60
CA ASN A 407 -24.37 -10.24 -16.04
C ASN A 407 -23.32 -10.15 -14.90
N ILE A 408 -22.10 -9.80 -15.27
CA ILE A 408 -20.99 -9.58 -14.36
C ILE A 408 -20.42 -8.21 -14.64
N GLU A 409 -20.22 -7.43 -13.58
CA GLU A 409 -19.58 -6.12 -13.65
C GLU A 409 -18.24 -6.15 -12.95
N GLU A 410 -17.24 -5.53 -13.57
CA GLU A 410 -15.91 -5.37 -12.99
C GLU A 410 -15.59 -3.89 -12.74
N PRO A 411 -14.77 -3.58 -11.71
CA PRO A 411 -14.37 -2.21 -11.42
C PRO A 411 -13.40 -1.70 -12.47
N PHE A 412 -13.68 -0.50 -12.99
CA PHE A 412 -12.80 0.26 -13.84
C PHE A 412 -12.14 1.38 -13.07
N VAL A 413 -10.93 1.72 -13.44
CA VAL A 413 -10.20 2.88 -12.92
C VAL A 413 -9.97 3.87 -14.04
N LYS A 414 -9.91 5.14 -13.68
CA LYS A 414 -9.37 6.20 -14.52
C LYS A 414 -7.87 6.26 -14.25
N ALA A 415 -7.11 5.74 -15.20
CA ALA A 415 -5.66 5.65 -15.14
C ALA A 415 -5.05 6.88 -15.81
N GLN A 416 -4.12 7.54 -15.12
CA GLN A 416 -3.36 8.69 -15.59
C GLN A 416 -1.90 8.29 -15.75
N ILE A 417 -1.37 8.43 -16.97
CA ILE A 417 -0.02 8.04 -17.33
C ILE A 417 0.71 9.23 -17.90
N MET A 418 1.70 9.74 -17.19
CA MET A 418 2.58 10.77 -17.68
C MET A 418 3.86 10.17 -18.25
N VAL A 419 4.23 10.55 -19.47
CA VAL A 419 5.32 9.92 -20.18
C VAL A 419 5.93 10.87 -21.21
N PRO A 420 7.26 10.77 -21.51
CA PRO A 420 7.86 11.48 -22.63
C PRO A 420 7.26 11.04 -23.97
N ASN A 421 7.18 11.99 -24.92
CA ASN A 421 6.58 11.79 -26.26
C ASN A 421 7.07 10.52 -26.97
N ASP A 422 8.34 10.15 -26.83
CA ASP A 422 8.95 8.98 -27.47
C ASP A 422 8.31 7.65 -27.03
N PHE A 423 7.66 7.61 -25.86
CA PHE A 423 7.08 6.40 -25.29
C PHE A 423 5.55 6.34 -25.36
N VAL A 424 4.90 7.33 -25.98
CA VAL A 424 3.43 7.35 -26.17
C VAL A 424 2.94 6.07 -26.87
N GLY A 425 3.61 5.67 -27.96
CA GLY A 425 3.26 4.47 -28.71
C GLY A 425 3.27 3.19 -27.86
N PRO A 426 4.37 2.86 -27.17
CA PRO A 426 4.45 1.72 -26.25
C PRO A 426 3.40 1.74 -25.14
N VAL A 427 3.10 2.90 -24.56
CA VAL A 427 2.07 3.06 -23.52
C VAL A 427 0.68 2.78 -24.07
N MET A 428 0.34 3.34 -25.23
CA MET A 428 -0.94 3.09 -25.88
C MET A 428 -1.13 1.61 -26.25
N GLU A 429 -0.09 0.95 -26.75
CA GLU A 429 -0.12 -0.48 -27.05
C GLU A 429 -0.34 -1.32 -25.79
N LEU A 430 0.36 -1.00 -24.69
CA LEU A 430 0.20 -1.67 -23.40
C LEU A 430 -1.24 -1.51 -22.88
N ALA A 431 -1.74 -0.27 -22.83
CA ALA A 431 -3.08 0.02 -22.35
C ALA A 431 -4.16 -0.70 -23.19
N GLN A 432 -3.99 -0.74 -24.50
CA GLN A 432 -4.91 -1.44 -25.39
C GLN A 432 -4.90 -2.98 -25.16
N ARG A 433 -3.73 -3.58 -24.95
CA ARG A 433 -3.61 -5.01 -24.59
C ARG A 433 -4.26 -5.31 -23.24
N LYS A 434 -4.33 -4.33 -22.35
CA LYS A 434 -4.96 -4.40 -21.02
C LYS A 434 -6.43 -3.92 -21.04
N ARG A 435 -7.10 -4.01 -22.17
CA ARG A 435 -8.52 -3.64 -22.35
C ARG A 435 -8.82 -2.17 -22.02
N GLY A 436 -7.79 -1.32 -22.05
CA GLY A 436 -7.93 0.11 -21.78
C GLY A 436 -8.77 0.83 -22.82
N ILE A 437 -9.65 1.70 -22.37
CA ILE A 437 -10.49 2.59 -23.18
C ILE A 437 -9.85 3.97 -23.12
N PHE A 438 -9.33 4.44 -24.24
CA PHE A 438 -8.70 5.77 -24.35
C PHE A 438 -9.74 6.88 -24.10
N LEU A 439 -9.37 7.86 -23.27
CA LEU A 439 -10.19 9.03 -22.96
C LEU A 439 -9.63 10.31 -23.60
N THR A 440 -8.46 10.73 -23.17
CA THR A 440 -7.80 11.94 -23.67
C THR A 440 -6.28 11.83 -23.58
N MET A 441 -5.63 12.71 -24.29
CA MET A 441 -4.17 12.87 -24.26
C MET A 441 -3.85 14.36 -24.29
N ASP A 442 -3.27 14.84 -23.23
CA ASP A 442 -2.96 16.25 -23.03
C ASP A 442 -1.44 16.45 -22.99
N TYR A 443 -0.94 17.39 -23.81
CA TYR A 443 0.47 17.74 -23.82
C TYR A 443 0.75 18.70 -22.65
N LEU A 444 1.57 18.26 -21.71
CA LEU A 444 1.98 19.07 -20.55
C LEU A 444 3.01 20.12 -20.99
N ASP A 445 3.94 19.70 -21.85
CA ASP A 445 4.98 20.54 -22.44
C ASP A 445 5.37 19.97 -23.82
N ALA A 446 6.45 20.51 -24.43
CA ALA A 446 6.94 20.05 -25.73
C ALA A 446 7.41 18.59 -25.75
N ASN A 447 7.76 18.01 -24.60
CA ASN A 447 8.40 16.71 -24.48
C ASN A 447 7.58 15.68 -23.73
N ARG A 448 6.56 16.06 -22.93
CA ARG A 448 5.79 15.18 -22.07
C ARG A 448 4.29 15.24 -22.32
N VAL A 449 3.67 14.08 -22.16
CA VAL A 449 2.25 13.87 -22.42
C VAL A 449 1.59 13.19 -21.22
N ASN A 450 0.42 13.64 -20.87
CA ASN A 450 -0.49 12.98 -19.94
C ASN A 450 -1.54 12.21 -20.72
N ILE A 451 -1.58 10.89 -20.56
CA ILE A 451 -2.53 10.01 -21.26
C ILE A 451 -3.51 9.46 -20.25
N ILE A 452 -4.80 9.61 -20.52
CA ILE A 452 -5.85 9.14 -19.62
C ILE A 452 -6.63 8.00 -20.28
N TYR A 453 -6.73 6.89 -19.54
CA TYR A 453 -7.46 5.70 -19.91
C TYR A 453 -8.47 5.29 -18.84
N HIS A 454 -9.57 4.64 -19.26
CA HIS A 454 -10.28 3.73 -18.36
C HIS A 454 -9.75 2.31 -18.55
N ILE A 455 -9.25 1.70 -17.49
CA ILE A 455 -8.68 0.34 -17.52
C ILE A 455 -9.39 -0.50 -16.45
N PRO A 456 -9.75 -1.77 -16.72
CA PRO A 456 -10.23 -2.66 -15.67
C PRO A 456 -9.19 -2.82 -14.58
N LEU A 457 -9.58 -2.67 -13.31
CA LEU A 457 -8.67 -2.78 -12.18
C LEU A 457 -7.95 -4.15 -12.15
N SER A 458 -8.65 -5.22 -12.53
CA SER A 458 -8.08 -6.55 -12.62
C SER A 458 -6.88 -6.65 -13.58
N GLU A 459 -6.81 -5.83 -14.62
CA GLU A 459 -5.68 -5.83 -15.56
C GLU A 459 -4.48 -5.02 -15.05
N ILE A 460 -4.71 -4.10 -14.12
CA ILE A 460 -3.65 -3.31 -13.48
C ILE A 460 -2.97 -4.14 -12.39
N VAL A 461 -3.75 -4.84 -11.59
CA VAL A 461 -3.30 -5.60 -10.43
C VAL A 461 -2.27 -6.69 -10.76
N PHE A 462 -2.20 -7.21 -11.98
CA PHE A 462 -1.31 -8.32 -12.29
C PHE A 462 0.13 -7.93 -12.67
N ASP A 463 0.32 -7.06 -13.65
CA ASP A 463 1.67 -6.79 -14.17
C ASP A 463 1.78 -5.46 -14.93
N PHE A 464 0.75 -4.63 -14.84
CA PHE A 464 0.67 -3.40 -15.63
C PHE A 464 1.81 -2.44 -15.32
N PHE A 465 2.09 -2.22 -14.04
CA PHE A 465 3.09 -1.27 -13.59
C PHE A 465 4.52 -1.68 -14.01
N ASP A 466 4.85 -2.96 -13.87
CA ASP A 466 6.16 -3.47 -14.28
C ASP A 466 6.36 -3.39 -15.79
N LYS A 467 5.31 -3.71 -16.55
CA LYS A 467 5.32 -3.58 -18.01
C LYS A 467 5.37 -2.12 -18.46
N LEU A 468 4.68 -1.24 -17.77
CA LEU A 468 4.75 0.19 -18.02
C LEU A 468 6.17 0.72 -17.81
N LYS A 469 6.78 0.42 -16.66
CA LYS A 469 8.17 0.80 -16.36
C LYS A 469 9.15 0.23 -17.37
N SER A 470 9.05 -1.05 -17.69
CA SER A 470 9.99 -1.70 -18.63
C SER A 470 9.86 -1.15 -20.06
N SER A 471 8.63 -0.92 -20.54
CA SER A 471 8.37 -0.39 -21.89
C SER A 471 8.77 1.08 -22.05
N THR A 472 8.82 1.84 -20.95
CA THR A 472 9.18 3.26 -20.94
C THR A 472 10.56 3.52 -20.33
N LYS A 473 11.36 2.49 -20.09
CA LYS A 473 12.69 2.58 -19.43
C LYS A 473 12.66 3.31 -18.08
N GLY A 474 11.54 3.22 -17.37
CA GLY A 474 11.32 3.86 -16.09
C GLY A 474 10.87 5.33 -16.13
N TYR A 475 10.65 5.88 -17.32
CA TYR A 475 10.25 7.29 -17.45
C TYR A 475 8.75 7.56 -17.32
N ALA A 476 7.90 6.52 -17.28
CA ALA A 476 6.46 6.72 -17.07
C ALA A 476 6.14 6.81 -15.59
N SER A 477 5.38 7.83 -15.21
CA SER A 477 4.67 7.83 -13.94
C SER A 477 3.21 7.41 -14.14
N PHE A 478 2.65 6.79 -13.12
CA PHE A 478 1.33 6.18 -13.17
C PHE A 478 0.58 6.44 -11.88
N ASP A 479 -0.65 6.89 -12.04
CA ASP A 479 -1.61 7.04 -10.96
C ASP A 479 -3.00 6.59 -11.44
N TYR A 480 -3.89 6.22 -10.51
CA TYR A 480 -5.25 5.82 -10.86
C TYR A 480 -6.24 6.09 -9.74
N GLU A 481 -7.47 6.36 -10.13
CA GLU A 481 -8.62 6.49 -9.24
C GLU A 481 -9.73 5.55 -9.68
N ILE A 482 -10.52 5.03 -8.73
CA ILE A 482 -11.69 4.22 -9.07
C ILE A 482 -12.73 5.09 -9.76
N SER A 483 -13.24 4.55 -10.86
CA SER A 483 -14.26 5.20 -11.66
C SER A 483 -15.65 4.58 -11.41
N ASP A 484 -15.95 3.48 -12.07
CA ASP A 484 -17.26 2.86 -12.09
C ASP A 484 -17.16 1.34 -12.27
N TYR A 485 -18.27 0.66 -12.07
CA TYR A 485 -18.42 -0.75 -12.43
C TYR A 485 -19.07 -0.86 -13.82
N ARG A 486 -18.50 -1.73 -14.66
CA ARG A 486 -19.00 -1.93 -16.05
C ARG A 486 -19.21 -3.40 -16.34
N PRO A 487 -20.29 -3.73 -17.09
CA PRO A 487 -20.54 -5.09 -17.56
C PRO A 487 -19.37 -5.63 -18.38
N SER A 488 -18.95 -6.86 -18.08
CA SER A 488 -17.84 -7.51 -18.76
C SER A 488 -18.07 -9.02 -18.92
N ASN A 489 -17.51 -9.60 -19.98
CA ASN A 489 -17.67 -11.03 -20.27
C ASN A 489 -16.61 -11.85 -19.53
N LEU A 490 -16.83 -12.04 -18.23
CA LEU A 490 -15.91 -12.72 -17.34
C LEU A 490 -16.30 -14.17 -17.10
N VAL A 491 -15.29 -15.01 -16.91
CA VAL A 491 -15.45 -16.44 -16.61
C VAL A 491 -14.51 -16.85 -15.49
N LYS A 492 -14.95 -17.80 -14.68
CA LYS A 492 -14.09 -18.43 -13.68
C LYS A 492 -13.25 -19.51 -14.36
N MET A 493 -11.94 -19.46 -14.12
CA MET A 493 -10.99 -20.49 -14.53
C MET A 493 -10.50 -21.26 -13.32
N ASP A 494 -10.68 -22.57 -13.35
CA ASP A 494 -10.18 -23.50 -12.36
C ASP A 494 -8.93 -24.22 -12.84
N ILE A 495 -7.96 -24.41 -11.94
CA ILE A 495 -6.76 -25.19 -12.20
C ILE A 495 -6.89 -26.56 -11.53
N LEU A 496 -6.72 -27.61 -12.33
CA LEU A 496 -6.76 -28.98 -11.84
C LEU A 496 -5.34 -29.59 -11.92
N LEU A 497 -4.91 -30.16 -10.83
CA LEU A 497 -3.71 -30.97 -10.72
C LEU A 497 -4.09 -32.42 -10.51
N ASN A 498 -3.66 -33.31 -11.41
CA ASN A 498 -4.03 -34.74 -11.35
C ASN A 498 -5.57 -34.96 -11.31
N ALA A 499 -6.33 -34.12 -12.02
CA ALA A 499 -7.80 -34.07 -12.05
C ALA A 499 -8.48 -33.61 -10.73
N GLU A 500 -7.74 -33.17 -9.73
CA GLU A 500 -8.25 -32.53 -8.53
C GLU A 500 -8.15 -31.02 -8.66
N LYS A 501 -9.22 -30.31 -8.30
CA LYS A 501 -9.26 -28.86 -8.34
C LYS A 501 -8.47 -28.29 -7.18
N VAL A 502 -7.61 -27.32 -7.49
CA VAL A 502 -6.88 -26.52 -6.51
C VAL A 502 -7.55 -25.15 -6.43
N ASP A 503 -8.40 -24.95 -5.44
CA ASP A 503 -9.22 -23.75 -5.24
C ASP A 503 -8.38 -22.48 -5.12
N ALA A 504 -7.25 -22.54 -4.43
CA ALA A 504 -6.30 -21.44 -4.26
C ALA A 504 -5.62 -20.97 -5.56
N LEU A 505 -5.70 -21.75 -6.65
CA LEU A 505 -5.20 -21.39 -7.97
C LEU A 505 -6.33 -20.95 -8.93
N SER A 506 -7.57 -20.92 -8.47
CA SER A 506 -8.71 -20.45 -9.28
C SER A 506 -8.71 -18.93 -9.39
N PHE A 507 -9.10 -18.38 -10.55
CA PHE A 507 -9.16 -16.94 -10.79
C PHE A 507 -10.26 -16.59 -11.80
N ILE A 508 -10.64 -15.30 -11.83
CA ILE A 508 -11.63 -14.77 -12.77
C ILE A 508 -10.87 -14.06 -13.90
N VAL A 509 -11.29 -14.32 -15.14
CA VAL A 509 -10.61 -13.82 -16.34
C VAL A 509 -11.64 -13.44 -17.42
N HIS A 510 -11.28 -12.46 -18.26
CA HIS A 510 -12.08 -12.14 -19.44
C HIS A 510 -12.05 -13.31 -20.42
N LYS A 511 -13.22 -13.66 -20.96
CA LYS A 511 -13.43 -14.86 -21.80
C LYS A 511 -12.50 -14.89 -23.02
N ASP A 512 -12.26 -13.76 -23.65
CA ASP A 512 -11.43 -13.66 -24.85
C ASP A 512 -9.95 -13.96 -24.57
N PHE A 513 -9.47 -13.70 -23.36
CA PHE A 513 -8.09 -13.94 -22.92
C PHE A 513 -7.92 -15.26 -22.15
N ALA A 514 -9.03 -15.98 -21.90
CA ALA A 514 -9.01 -17.16 -21.06
C ALA A 514 -8.09 -18.27 -21.58
N PHE A 515 -8.05 -18.48 -22.89
CA PHE A 515 -7.18 -19.50 -23.51
C PHE A 515 -5.70 -19.16 -23.32
N GLU A 516 -5.32 -17.94 -23.66
CA GLU A 516 -3.94 -17.46 -23.56
C GLU A 516 -3.44 -17.48 -22.12
N ARG A 517 -4.20 -16.91 -21.18
CA ARG A 517 -3.90 -16.95 -19.74
C ARG A 517 -3.80 -18.38 -19.22
N GLY A 518 -4.75 -19.23 -19.55
CA GLY A 518 -4.73 -20.64 -19.16
C GLY A 518 -3.50 -21.36 -19.65
N LYS A 519 -3.06 -21.12 -20.89
CA LYS A 519 -1.84 -21.71 -21.47
C LYS A 519 -0.58 -21.26 -20.71
N VAL A 520 -0.44 -19.95 -20.48
CA VAL A 520 0.72 -19.39 -19.76
C VAL A 520 0.83 -20.01 -18.36
N ILE A 521 -0.29 -20.04 -17.61
CA ILE A 521 -0.32 -20.57 -16.25
C ILE A 521 0.05 -22.06 -16.21
N VAL A 522 -0.55 -22.90 -17.07
CA VAL A 522 -0.23 -24.34 -17.04
C VAL A 522 1.23 -24.63 -17.41
N GLU A 523 1.85 -23.85 -18.30
CA GLU A 523 3.27 -23.97 -18.63
C GLU A 523 4.18 -23.50 -17.48
N LYS A 524 3.82 -22.43 -16.77
CA LYS A 524 4.54 -21.97 -15.56
C LYS A 524 4.45 -23.00 -14.43
N LEU A 525 3.26 -23.47 -14.12
CA LEU A 525 3.05 -24.50 -13.11
C LEU A 525 3.84 -25.79 -13.43
N LYS A 526 3.97 -26.15 -14.70
CA LYS A 526 4.78 -27.30 -15.12
C LYS A 526 6.27 -27.10 -14.84
N LYS A 527 6.79 -25.88 -14.92
CA LYS A 527 8.19 -25.57 -14.60
C LYS A 527 8.43 -25.62 -13.08
N LEU A 528 7.48 -25.11 -12.29
CA LEU A 528 7.60 -24.92 -10.83
C LEU A 528 7.28 -26.20 -10.04
N ILE A 529 6.26 -26.95 -10.43
CA ILE A 529 5.86 -28.16 -9.70
C ILE A 529 6.89 -29.28 -9.96
N PRO A 530 7.49 -29.86 -8.90
CA PRO A 530 8.51 -30.89 -9.05
C PRO A 530 7.93 -32.18 -9.63
N ARG A 531 8.76 -32.90 -10.42
CA ARG A 531 8.37 -34.18 -11.01
C ARG A 531 8.10 -35.20 -9.92
N GLN A 532 6.95 -35.85 -10.00
CA GLN A 532 6.53 -36.94 -9.13
C GLN A 532 6.86 -38.32 -9.70
N GLN A 533 6.66 -39.39 -8.92
CA GLN A 533 6.80 -40.77 -9.38
C GLN A 533 5.75 -41.16 -10.43
N PHE A 534 4.71 -40.35 -10.60
CA PHE A 534 3.64 -40.52 -11.59
C PHE A 534 3.51 -39.23 -12.43
N GLU A 535 2.80 -39.36 -13.53
CA GLU A 535 2.50 -38.24 -14.41
C GLU A 535 1.43 -37.34 -13.79
N VAL A 536 1.68 -36.04 -13.73
CA VAL A 536 0.76 -35.06 -13.21
C VAL A 536 0.23 -34.19 -14.37
N PRO A 537 -1.01 -34.39 -14.83
CA PRO A 537 -1.65 -33.49 -15.76
C PRO A 537 -2.04 -32.20 -15.03
N ILE A 538 -1.69 -31.06 -15.62
CA ILE A 538 -2.12 -29.72 -15.21
C ILE A 538 -3.15 -29.27 -16.24
N GLN A 539 -4.33 -28.88 -15.79
CA GLN A 539 -5.42 -28.47 -16.67
C GLN A 539 -6.02 -27.16 -16.20
N ALA A 540 -6.17 -26.21 -17.12
CA ALA A 540 -6.99 -25.02 -16.91
C ALA A 540 -8.38 -25.27 -17.51
N THR A 541 -9.44 -25.04 -16.73
CA THR A 541 -10.82 -25.36 -17.14
C THR A 541 -11.76 -24.18 -16.91
N ILE A 542 -12.77 -24.05 -17.77
CA ILE A 542 -13.93 -23.16 -17.57
C ILE A 542 -15.14 -24.07 -17.44
N GLY A 543 -15.69 -24.18 -16.23
CA GLY A 543 -16.66 -25.21 -15.92
C GLY A 543 -16.06 -26.61 -16.22
N ASN A 544 -16.74 -27.38 -17.07
CA ASN A 544 -16.29 -28.72 -17.45
C ASN A 544 -15.38 -28.76 -18.70
N LYS A 545 -15.11 -27.61 -19.33
CA LYS A 545 -14.33 -27.53 -20.55
C LYS A 545 -12.86 -27.26 -20.26
N ILE A 546 -11.98 -28.14 -20.67
CA ILE A 546 -10.52 -27.91 -20.63
C ILE A 546 -10.17 -26.91 -21.72
N VAL A 547 -9.55 -25.78 -21.33
CA VAL A 547 -9.09 -24.73 -22.25
C VAL A 547 -7.59 -24.81 -22.50
N ALA A 548 -6.81 -25.27 -21.52
CA ALA A 548 -5.38 -25.49 -21.68
C ALA A 548 -4.93 -26.71 -20.85
N ARG A 549 -3.90 -27.41 -21.32
CA ARG A 549 -3.33 -28.57 -20.63
C ARG A 549 -1.83 -28.66 -20.85
N SER A 550 -1.12 -29.03 -19.81
CA SER A 550 0.27 -29.45 -19.86
C SER A 550 0.51 -30.64 -18.93
N ASP A 551 1.49 -31.47 -19.22
CA ASP A 551 1.73 -32.68 -18.42
C ASP A 551 3.15 -32.66 -17.85
N ILE A 552 3.29 -32.89 -16.54
CA ILE A 552 4.57 -33.15 -15.87
C ILE A 552 4.90 -34.63 -15.99
N LYS A 553 5.96 -34.95 -16.71
CA LYS A 553 6.39 -36.35 -16.92
C LYS A 553 6.86 -36.98 -15.61
N ALA A 554 6.43 -38.20 -15.35
CA ALA A 554 6.89 -38.98 -14.20
C ALA A 554 8.42 -39.18 -14.16
N LEU A 555 8.98 -39.21 -12.96
CA LEU A 555 10.35 -39.68 -12.76
C LEU A 555 10.47 -41.11 -13.27
N ARG A 556 11.43 -41.35 -14.11
CA ARG A 556 11.72 -42.71 -14.67
C ARG A 556 12.94 -43.30 -13.99
N LYS A 557 12.74 -44.37 -13.25
CA LYS A 557 13.82 -45.27 -12.87
C LYS A 557 14.08 -46.24 -14.02
N ASN A 558 15.33 -46.35 -14.48
CA ASN A 558 15.68 -47.30 -15.52
C ASN A 558 15.68 -48.73 -14.96
N VAL A 559 14.48 -49.33 -14.95
CA VAL A 559 14.29 -50.72 -14.44
C VAL A 559 14.95 -51.79 -15.32
N LEU A 560 15.37 -51.40 -16.54
CA LEU A 560 16.04 -52.29 -17.50
C LEU A 560 17.56 -52.24 -17.37
N ALA A 561 18.14 -51.33 -16.63
CA ALA A 561 19.60 -51.16 -16.49
C ALA A 561 20.31 -52.42 -15.97
N LYS A 562 19.60 -53.27 -15.21
CA LYS A 562 20.15 -54.55 -14.69
C LYS A 562 19.74 -55.76 -15.52
N CYS A 563 19.11 -55.58 -16.69
CA CYS A 563 18.73 -56.67 -17.56
C CYS A 563 19.83 -56.90 -18.61
N TYR A 564 20.74 -57.84 -18.32
CA TYR A 564 21.73 -58.33 -19.27
C TYR A 564 21.07 -59.39 -20.17
N GLY A 565 21.26 -59.27 -21.51
CA GLY A 565 20.81 -60.23 -22.50
C GLY A 565 19.43 -59.92 -23.12
N GLY A 566 19.08 -60.70 -24.15
CA GLY A 566 17.93 -60.49 -25.03
C GLY A 566 16.54 -60.94 -24.48
N ASP A 567 16.38 -61.15 -23.18
CA ASP A 567 15.08 -61.60 -22.62
C ASP A 567 14.01 -60.51 -22.71
N ILE A 568 13.32 -60.48 -23.83
CA ILE A 568 12.27 -59.54 -24.19
C ILE A 568 11.07 -59.69 -23.22
N SER A 569 10.76 -60.95 -22.81
CA SER A 569 9.62 -61.22 -21.92
C SER A 569 9.81 -60.63 -20.54
N ARG A 570 11.03 -60.73 -19.99
CA ARG A 570 11.38 -60.15 -18.69
C ARG A 570 11.39 -58.62 -18.72
N LYS A 571 11.92 -58.03 -19.80
CA LYS A 571 11.89 -56.56 -20.02
C LYS A 571 10.46 -56.05 -20.07
N ARG A 572 9.57 -56.71 -20.79
CA ARG A 572 8.15 -56.36 -20.90
C ARG A 572 7.43 -56.47 -19.57
N LYS A 573 7.62 -57.54 -18.81
CA LYS A 573 7.05 -57.72 -17.47
C LYS A 573 7.49 -56.62 -16.48
N LEU A 574 8.77 -56.21 -16.50
CA LEU A 574 9.30 -55.16 -15.65
C LEU A 574 8.68 -53.78 -16.00
N LEU A 575 8.52 -53.48 -17.28
CA LEU A 575 7.86 -52.24 -17.74
C LEU A 575 6.37 -52.21 -17.39
N GLU A 576 5.68 -53.37 -17.54
CA GLU A 576 4.26 -53.49 -17.14
C GLU A 576 4.06 -53.31 -15.62
N LYS A 577 4.97 -53.91 -14.83
CA LYS A 577 4.97 -53.75 -13.37
C LYS A 577 5.25 -52.30 -12.95
N GLN A 578 6.17 -51.62 -13.63
CA GLN A 578 6.42 -50.20 -13.40
C GLN A 578 5.21 -49.35 -13.77
N LYS A 579 4.55 -49.62 -14.90
CA LYS A 579 3.36 -48.93 -15.35
C LYS A 579 2.18 -49.12 -14.35
N ALA A 580 1.96 -50.33 -13.87
CA ALA A 580 0.95 -50.64 -12.88
C ALA A 580 1.23 -49.98 -11.53
N GLY A 581 2.51 -49.96 -11.08
CA GLY A 581 2.93 -49.24 -9.87
C GLY A 581 2.69 -47.74 -9.94
N LYS A 582 3.04 -47.11 -11.07
CA LYS A 582 2.77 -45.69 -11.31
C LYS A 582 1.29 -45.36 -11.33
N LYS A 583 0.46 -46.24 -11.92
CA LYS A 583 -1.02 -46.05 -11.90
C LYS A 583 -1.59 -46.12 -10.49
N ARG A 584 -1.08 -46.98 -9.61
CA ARG A 584 -1.48 -47.03 -8.19
C ARG A 584 -1.02 -45.78 -7.44
N MET A 585 0.23 -45.34 -7.64
CA MET A 585 0.75 -44.14 -7.01
C MET A 585 -0.04 -42.88 -7.42
N LYS A 586 -0.45 -42.79 -8.69
CA LYS A 586 -1.30 -41.71 -9.19
C LYS A 586 -2.67 -41.66 -8.52
N ALA A 587 -3.23 -42.80 -8.13
CA ALA A 587 -4.55 -42.90 -7.49
C ALA A 587 -4.52 -42.54 -5.99
N ILE A 588 -3.35 -42.53 -5.35
CA ILE A 588 -3.19 -42.36 -3.90
C ILE A 588 -2.35 -41.12 -3.57
N GLY A 589 -1.52 -40.66 -4.51
CA GLY A 589 -0.56 -39.56 -4.27
C GLY A 589 -1.20 -38.19 -4.39
N SER A 590 -1.09 -37.40 -3.35
CA SER A 590 -1.29 -35.94 -3.42
C SER A 590 -0.14 -35.27 -4.16
N VAL A 591 -0.43 -34.22 -4.90
CA VAL A 591 0.59 -33.40 -5.58
C VAL A 591 0.99 -32.26 -4.65
N GLU A 592 2.25 -32.24 -4.27
CA GLU A 592 2.82 -31.15 -3.46
C GLU A 592 3.00 -29.93 -4.36
N VAL A 593 2.37 -28.82 -4.01
CA VAL A 593 2.41 -27.56 -4.74
C VAL A 593 3.32 -26.60 -3.99
N PRO A 594 4.47 -26.20 -4.55
CA PRO A 594 5.36 -25.25 -3.89
C PRO A 594 4.73 -23.84 -3.83
N GLN A 595 5.20 -23.03 -2.90
CA GLN A 595 4.70 -21.67 -2.66
C GLN A 595 4.79 -20.79 -3.92
N GLU A 596 5.89 -20.89 -4.65
CA GLU A 596 6.12 -20.13 -5.88
C GLU A 596 5.06 -20.43 -6.96
N ALA A 597 4.42 -21.60 -6.91
CA ALA A 597 3.36 -21.96 -7.85
C ALA A 597 2.10 -21.11 -7.64
N PHE A 598 1.77 -20.71 -6.40
CA PHE A 598 0.63 -19.84 -6.12
C PHE A 598 0.90 -18.41 -6.57
N LEU A 599 2.13 -17.92 -6.41
CA LEU A 599 2.57 -16.61 -6.88
C LEU A 599 2.72 -16.55 -8.41
N SER A 600 3.00 -17.68 -9.07
CA SER A 600 3.20 -17.74 -10.53
C SER A 600 1.97 -17.38 -11.35
N VAL A 601 0.77 -17.46 -10.72
CA VAL A 601 -0.49 -17.03 -11.34
C VAL A 601 -0.52 -15.51 -11.52
N LEU A 602 0.30 -14.77 -10.76
CA LEU A 602 0.38 -13.31 -10.75
C LEU A 602 1.15 -12.74 -11.95
N SER A 603 2.23 -13.40 -12.37
CA SER A 603 3.07 -12.90 -13.45
C SER A 603 2.65 -13.49 -14.79
N MET A 604 2.42 -12.62 -15.77
CA MET A 604 2.01 -13.01 -17.14
C MET A 604 3.17 -13.10 -18.13
N ASP A 605 4.43 -12.98 -17.65
CA ASP A 605 5.58 -13.01 -18.53
C ASP A 605 5.85 -14.43 -19.05
N GLU A 606 5.87 -14.59 -20.37
CA GLU A 606 6.61 -15.65 -21.02
C GLU A 606 8.10 -15.24 -20.95
N GLU A 607 8.94 -16.02 -20.23
CA GLU A 607 10.38 -15.97 -20.40
C GLU A 607 10.78 -16.35 -21.84
#